data_fcf4b93e06606076288e9711fe5ba52e
#
_entry.id   fcf4b93e06606076288e9711fe5ba52e
#
_cell.length_a   1.000
_cell.length_b   1.000
_cell.length_c   1.000
_cell.angle_alpha   90.00
_cell.angle_beta   90.00
_cell.angle_gamma   90.00
#
_symmetry.space_group_name_H-M   'P 1'
#
loop_
_entity.id
_entity.type
_entity.pdbx_description
1 polymer ?
#
loop_
_entity_poly.entity_id
_entity_poly.type
_entity_poly.pdbx_seq_one_letter_code
_entity_poly.pdbx_strand_id
1 'polypeptide(L)'
;LKLLEKENIPCHKVAEIKDVASSKIEKMQDWYKFRCGVLNTLKQYPEDTMLWFGTAESALPMKGVLNGKKYVLSLLELLDDCPQKVKLLKNLAQNAAAVTVCEETRGYIMRSWWSLPEVPYVFPNKPYNQITDRCHEPSIPETKAVVERIKDKKVVLYQGILQNTDEILEVAKALQTMDAGYTLLLMGIDKYHSVDKIKAIYSNVEYVSYIPAPYHLEITSYAHIGIVFYRNDSLNKVFCAPNKIYEYSGFGIPMLANDIPGLKNTVGNAGAAECMELKSNNIIHAIQKIEAEYDTYSENAKKFFAGTDNLKTMKKLMGKITK
;
A
#
# COMPACT_ATOMS: atom_id res chain seq x y z
N LEU A 1 17.30 4.28 2.29
CA LEU A 1 18.56 5.04 2.29
C LEU A 1 19.45 4.64 1.11
N LYS A 2 19.88 3.37 0.97
CA LYS A 2 20.77 2.88 -0.11
C LYS A 2 20.35 3.31 -1.54
N LEU A 3 19.03 3.37 -1.83
CA LEU A 3 18.53 3.83 -3.12
C LEU A 3 18.78 5.32 -3.33
N LEU A 4 18.53 6.13 -2.32
CA LEU A 4 18.75 7.59 -2.36
C LEU A 4 20.24 7.92 -2.47
N GLU A 5 21.09 7.19 -1.76
CA GLU A 5 22.54 7.29 -1.86
C GLU A 5 23.04 6.95 -3.28
N LYS A 6 22.49 5.90 -3.91
CA LYS A 6 22.79 5.52 -5.29
C LYS A 6 22.44 6.62 -6.29
N GLU A 7 21.35 7.35 -6.04
CA GLU A 7 20.89 8.47 -6.88
C GLU A 7 21.53 9.80 -6.49
N ASN A 8 22.56 9.79 -5.61
CA ASN A 8 23.23 10.99 -5.08
C ASN A 8 22.27 11.99 -4.41
N ILE A 9 21.20 11.50 -3.79
CA ILE A 9 20.26 12.33 -3.02
C ILE A 9 20.75 12.42 -1.58
N PRO A 10 21.11 13.64 -1.07
CA PRO A 10 21.60 13.79 0.29
C PRO A 10 20.55 13.35 1.32
N CYS A 11 20.98 12.57 2.30
CA CYS A 11 20.14 12.08 3.37
C CYS A 11 20.63 12.60 4.72
N HIS A 12 19.75 13.28 5.46
CA HIS A 12 20.05 13.80 6.78
C HIS A 12 19.24 13.09 7.85
N LYS A 13 19.92 12.52 8.84
CA LYS A 13 19.25 12.00 10.03
C LYS A 13 18.96 13.15 10.98
N VAL A 14 17.71 13.59 11.06
CA VAL A 14 17.29 14.77 11.83
C VAL A 14 16.98 14.49 13.30
N ALA A 15 16.60 13.26 13.63
CA ALA A 15 16.36 12.83 15.01
C ALA A 15 16.42 11.30 15.14
N GLU A 16 16.73 10.84 16.33
CA GLU A 16 16.45 9.46 16.76
C GLU A 16 15.20 9.47 17.63
N ILE A 17 14.20 8.75 17.18
CA ILE A 17 12.95 8.57 17.89
C ILE A 17 12.65 7.07 18.01
N LYS A 18 11.93 6.68 19.05
CA LYS A 18 11.52 5.28 19.23
C LYS A 18 10.38 4.94 18.27
N ASP A 19 10.35 3.71 17.78
CA ASP A 19 9.27 3.21 16.91
C ASP A 19 7.89 3.34 17.56
N VAL A 20 7.81 3.13 18.88
CA VAL A 20 6.60 3.28 19.66
C VAL A 20 6.91 4.08 20.92
N ALA A 21 6.30 5.27 21.06
CA ALA A 21 6.39 6.08 22.26
C ALA A 21 5.58 5.42 23.39
N SER A 22 6.19 5.28 24.58
CA SER A 22 5.57 4.65 25.76
C SER A 22 4.53 5.55 26.45
N SER A 23 4.57 6.87 26.16
CA SER A 23 3.67 7.85 26.76
C SER A 23 3.40 9.05 25.84
N LYS A 24 2.36 9.83 26.17
CA LYS A 24 2.05 11.10 25.48
C LYS A 24 3.20 12.12 25.64
N ILE A 25 3.86 12.14 26.79
CA ILE A 25 4.98 13.05 27.09
C ILE A 25 6.16 12.68 26.18
N GLU A 26 6.54 11.41 26.10
CA GLU A 26 7.61 10.92 25.24
C GLU A 26 7.34 11.27 23.77
N LYS A 27 6.11 11.06 23.31
CA LYS A 27 5.71 11.44 21.94
C LYS A 27 5.87 12.95 21.68
N MET A 28 5.53 13.80 22.65
CA MET A 28 5.73 15.25 22.53
C MET A 28 7.22 15.61 22.49
N GLN A 29 8.05 14.94 23.29
CA GLN A 29 9.50 15.12 23.27
C GLN A 29 10.10 14.69 21.92
N ASP A 30 9.66 13.57 21.38
CA ASP A 30 10.11 13.10 20.07
C ASP A 30 9.68 14.06 18.95
N TRP A 31 8.47 14.58 18.99
CA TRP A 31 8.03 15.61 18.06
C TRP A 31 8.87 16.89 18.15
N TYR A 32 9.22 17.29 19.37
CA TYR A 32 10.11 18.46 19.57
C TYR A 32 11.50 18.23 19.02
N LYS A 33 12.13 17.08 19.34
CA LYS A 33 13.43 16.68 18.78
C LYS A 33 13.42 16.67 17.26
N PHE A 34 12.42 16.01 16.67
CA PHE A 34 12.24 15.96 15.20
C PHE A 34 12.13 17.39 14.62
N ARG A 35 11.26 18.23 15.18
CA ARG A 35 11.11 19.63 14.77
C ARG A 35 12.42 20.38 14.80
N CYS A 36 13.16 20.33 15.91
CA CYS A 36 14.44 21.00 16.05
C CYS A 36 15.47 20.49 15.02
N GLY A 37 15.52 19.19 14.80
CA GLY A 37 16.40 18.58 13.82
C GLY A 37 16.09 19.05 12.39
N VAL A 38 14.81 19.04 11.99
CA VAL A 38 14.38 19.56 10.68
C VAL A 38 14.72 21.04 10.52
N LEU A 39 14.40 21.88 11.50
CA LEU A 39 14.67 23.33 11.45
C LEU A 39 16.17 23.63 11.37
N ASN A 40 17.02 22.86 12.07
CA ASN A 40 18.46 23.00 11.98
C ASN A 40 18.99 22.58 10.60
N THR A 41 18.48 21.50 10.04
CA THR A 41 18.84 21.05 8.69
C THR A 41 18.43 22.08 7.64
N LEU A 42 17.24 22.68 7.78
CA LEU A 42 16.74 23.69 6.84
C LEU A 42 17.59 24.96 6.78
N LYS A 43 18.38 25.28 7.82
CA LYS A 43 19.34 26.42 7.79
C LYS A 43 20.43 26.26 6.71
N GLN A 44 20.64 25.04 6.21
CA GLN A 44 21.63 24.72 5.18
C GLN A 44 21.07 24.93 3.75
N TYR A 45 19.78 25.22 3.63
CA TYR A 45 19.07 25.36 2.36
C TYR A 45 18.52 26.79 2.18
N PRO A 46 18.29 27.24 0.94
CA PRO A 46 17.66 28.52 0.66
C PRO A 46 16.32 28.70 1.38
N GLU A 47 15.95 29.92 1.73
CA GLU A 47 14.69 30.19 2.46
C GLU A 47 13.44 29.82 1.67
N ASP A 48 13.48 29.87 0.35
CA ASP A 48 12.41 29.53 -0.58
C ASP A 48 12.35 28.05 -0.93
N THR A 49 13.19 27.21 -0.27
CA THR A 49 13.20 25.77 -0.49
C THR A 49 11.80 25.17 -0.27
N MET A 50 11.30 24.45 -1.28
CA MET A 50 10.05 23.70 -1.20
C MET A 50 10.20 22.50 -0.28
N LEU A 51 9.30 22.36 0.69
CA LEU A 51 9.26 21.21 1.58
C LEU A 51 8.25 20.19 1.07
N TRP A 52 8.55 18.92 1.24
CA TRP A 52 7.61 17.84 0.94
C TRP A 52 7.48 16.90 2.13
N PHE A 53 6.32 16.90 2.77
CA PHE A 53 6.00 15.98 3.86
C PHE A 53 5.39 14.71 3.30
N GLY A 54 6.10 13.59 3.41
CA GLY A 54 5.67 12.30 2.87
C GLY A 54 4.57 11.62 3.67
N THR A 55 4.32 12.05 4.92
CA THR A 55 3.30 11.48 5.81
C THR A 55 2.71 12.55 6.74
N ALA A 56 1.53 12.27 7.31
CA ALA A 56 0.93 13.08 8.37
C ALA A 56 1.85 13.20 9.60
N GLU A 57 2.53 12.10 9.94
CA GLU A 57 3.43 12.02 11.09
C GLU A 57 4.64 12.95 10.95
N SER A 58 5.16 13.14 9.74
CA SER A 58 6.26 14.09 9.48
C SER A 58 5.78 15.55 9.47
N ALA A 59 4.52 15.81 9.09
CA ALA A 59 3.96 17.16 9.03
C ALA A 59 3.47 17.69 10.38
N LEU A 60 2.82 16.86 11.19
CA LEU A 60 2.22 17.26 12.47
C LEU A 60 3.20 17.92 13.44
N PRO A 61 4.43 17.44 13.64
CA PRO A 61 5.43 18.11 14.49
C PRO A 61 5.79 19.52 14.00
N MET A 62 5.64 19.80 12.71
CA MET A 62 6.01 21.09 12.10
C MET A 62 4.90 22.14 12.16
N LYS A 63 3.72 21.78 12.70
CA LYS A 63 2.62 22.73 12.87
C LYS A 63 3.06 23.98 13.66
N GLY A 64 2.73 25.14 13.13
CA GLY A 64 3.03 26.45 13.73
C GLY A 64 4.42 27.00 13.38
N VAL A 65 5.29 26.25 12.67
CA VAL A 65 6.63 26.72 12.25
C VAL A 65 6.80 26.76 10.73
N LEU A 66 5.75 26.49 9.98
CA LEU A 66 5.75 26.50 8.51
C LEU A 66 5.21 27.81 7.91
N ASN A 67 4.95 28.84 8.74
CA ASN A 67 4.45 30.12 8.26
C ASN A 67 5.40 30.74 7.24
N GLY A 68 4.88 31.10 6.06
CA GLY A 68 5.68 31.64 4.96
C GLY A 68 6.49 30.61 4.17
N LYS A 69 6.53 29.35 4.57
CA LYS A 69 7.19 28.27 3.81
C LYS A 69 6.23 27.66 2.78
N LYS A 70 6.74 27.41 1.56
CA LYS A 70 6.00 26.60 0.57
C LYS A 70 6.18 25.12 0.89
N TYR A 71 5.10 24.36 0.97
CA TYR A 71 5.18 22.91 1.21
C TYR A 71 4.06 22.13 0.54
N VAL A 72 4.36 20.88 0.23
CA VAL A 72 3.42 19.85 -0.20
C VAL A 72 3.15 18.90 0.96
N LEU A 73 1.90 18.53 1.15
CA LEU A 73 1.47 17.62 2.19
C LEU A 73 0.93 16.32 1.57
N SER A 74 1.66 15.22 1.72
CA SER A 74 1.20 13.89 1.28
C SER A 74 0.49 13.17 2.41
N LEU A 75 -0.73 12.71 2.14
CA LEU A 75 -1.59 12.03 3.10
C LEU A 75 -2.02 10.69 2.53
N LEU A 76 -1.36 9.64 2.98
CA LEU A 76 -1.60 8.28 2.51
C LEU A 76 -2.80 7.64 3.21
N GLU A 77 -3.13 8.10 4.43
CA GLU A 77 -4.17 7.55 5.29
C GLU A 77 -5.24 8.59 5.59
N LEU A 78 -6.51 8.16 5.71
CA LEU A 78 -7.61 9.06 6.08
C LEU A 78 -7.55 9.47 7.55
N LEU A 79 -7.04 8.60 8.43
CA LEU A 79 -6.94 8.83 9.88
C LEU A 79 -8.30 9.05 10.55
N ASP A 80 -9.37 8.49 9.99
CA ASP A 80 -10.74 8.57 10.53
C ASP A 80 -10.89 7.91 11.90
N ASP A 81 -10.00 6.99 12.24
CA ASP A 81 -9.84 6.41 13.58
C ASP A 81 -9.20 7.37 14.60
N CYS A 82 -8.67 8.51 14.15
CA CYS A 82 -8.02 9.52 14.99
C CYS A 82 -8.50 10.95 14.67
N PRO A 83 -9.75 11.33 15.07
CA PRO A 83 -10.34 12.65 14.75
C PRO A 83 -9.50 13.84 15.19
N GLN A 84 -8.70 13.68 16.25
CA GLN A 84 -7.79 14.72 16.72
C GLN A 84 -6.68 15.01 15.69
N LYS A 85 -6.10 13.99 15.07
CA LYS A 85 -5.13 14.19 13.99
C LYS A 85 -5.76 14.86 12.78
N VAL A 86 -6.96 14.42 12.38
CA VAL A 86 -7.73 15.04 11.29
C VAL A 86 -7.93 16.53 11.55
N LYS A 87 -8.33 16.91 12.77
CA LYS A 87 -8.49 18.33 13.18
C LYS A 87 -7.17 19.10 13.14
N LEU A 88 -6.08 18.50 13.59
CA LEU A 88 -4.75 19.14 13.59
C LEU A 88 -4.20 19.35 12.18
N LEU A 89 -4.47 18.45 11.25
CA LEU A 89 -4.05 18.52 9.86
C LEU A 89 -4.79 19.57 9.05
N LYS A 90 -6.02 19.98 9.45
CA LYS A 90 -6.84 20.93 8.71
C LYS A 90 -6.07 22.21 8.33
N ASN A 91 -5.47 22.86 9.31
CA ASN A 91 -4.71 24.09 9.07
C ASN A 91 -3.48 23.86 8.17
N LEU A 92 -2.75 22.75 8.38
CA LEU A 92 -1.64 22.39 7.53
C LEU A 92 -2.07 22.13 6.07
N ALA A 93 -3.20 21.43 5.88
CA ALA A 93 -3.71 21.13 4.55
C ALA A 93 -4.21 22.40 3.82
N GLN A 94 -4.88 23.31 4.53
CA GLN A 94 -5.38 24.58 3.97
C GLN A 94 -4.27 25.55 3.57
N ASN A 95 -3.11 25.49 4.21
CA ASN A 95 -1.96 26.37 3.92
C ASN A 95 -0.89 25.70 3.06
N ALA A 96 -1.07 24.44 2.69
CA ALA A 96 -0.15 23.75 1.78
C ALA A 96 -0.25 24.30 0.36
N ALA A 97 0.88 24.39 -0.34
CA ALA A 97 0.90 24.70 -1.77
C ALA A 97 0.17 23.63 -2.59
N ALA A 98 0.19 22.39 -2.11
CA ALA A 98 -0.63 21.30 -2.61
C ALA A 98 -0.80 20.20 -1.55
N VAL A 99 -1.90 19.47 -1.65
CA VAL A 99 -2.14 18.23 -0.91
C VAL A 99 -2.15 17.07 -1.88
N THR A 100 -1.55 15.94 -1.50
CA THR A 100 -1.57 14.72 -2.29
C THR A 100 -2.14 13.55 -1.51
N VAL A 101 -2.79 12.63 -2.19
CA VAL A 101 -3.43 11.41 -1.66
C VAL A 101 -3.12 10.23 -2.55
N CYS A 102 -3.36 9.02 -2.09
CA CYS A 102 -3.09 7.81 -2.86
C CYS A 102 -4.31 7.27 -3.63
N GLU A 103 -5.52 7.85 -3.42
CA GLU A 103 -6.75 7.41 -4.08
C GLU A 103 -7.73 8.60 -4.19
N GLU A 104 -8.50 8.64 -5.28
CA GLU A 104 -9.34 9.78 -5.65
C GLU A 104 -10.44 10.07 -4.63
N THR A 105 -11.14 9.05 -4.15
CA THR A 105 -12.22 9.22 -3.17
C THR A 105 -11.70 9.76 -1.84
N ARG A 106 -10.50 9.35 -1.42
CA ARG A 106 -9.79 9.94 -0.27
C ARG A 106 -9.56 11.43 -0.46
N GLY A 107 -9.24 11.83 -1.69
CA GLY A 107 -9.09 13.25 -2.05
C GLY A 107 -10.39 14.04 -1.85
N TYR A 108 -11.52 13.54 -2.30
CA TYR A 108 -12.82 14.18 -2.10
C TYR A 108 -13.24 14.22 -0.63
N ILE A 109 -13.00 13.14 0.12
CA ILE A 109 -13.27 13.09 1.58
C ILE A 109 -12.44 14.16 2.30
N MET A 110 -11.13 14.23 2.06
CA MET A 110 -10.24 15.22 2.70
C MET A 110 -10.59 16.65 2.27
N ARG A 111 -10.95 16.85 1.00
CA ARG A 111 -11.44 18.15 0.53
C ARG A 111 -12.66 18.59 1.33
N SER A 112 -13.62 17.70 1.54
CA SER A 112 -14.84 17.98 2.32
C SER A 112 -14.52 18.25 3.79
N TRP A 113 -13.70 17.43 4.44
CA TRP A 113 -13.34 17.58 5.84
C TRP A 113 -12.66 18.92 6.16
N TRP A 114 -11.81 19.39 5.24
CA TRP A 114 -10.98 20.57 5.46
C TRP A 114 -11.35 21.78 4.62
N SER A 115 -12.44 21.69 3.82
CA SER A 115 -12.87 22.76 2.91
C SER A 115 -11.72 23.21 2.01
N LEU A 116 -11.01 22.27 1.41
CA LEU A 116 -9.91 22.59 0.50
C LEU A 116 -10.48 23.21 -0.79
N PRO A 117 -9.81 24.21 -1.40
CA PRO A 117 -10.28 24.86 -2.63
C PRO A 117 -10.29 23.88 -3.82
N GLU A 118 -9.37 22.93 -3.82
CA GLU A 118 -9.22 21.95 -4.89
C GLU A 118 -9.19 20.52 -4.34
N VAL A 119 -9.48 19.55 -5.19
CA VAL A 119 -9.28 18.13 -4.87
C VAL A 119 -7.77 17.86 -4.83
N PRO A 120 -7.27 17.17 -3.78
CA PRO A 120 -5.88 16.76 -3.70
C PRO A 120 -5.40 15.99 -4.94
N TYR A 121 -4.12 16.13 -5.27
CA TYR A 121 -3.51 15.36 -6.36
C TYR A 121 -3.42 13.89 -5.99
N VAL A 122 -3.77 13.01 -6.93
CA VAL A 122 -3.76 11.56 -6.70
C VAL A 122 -2.43 10.97 -7.16
N PHE A 123 -1.68 10.40 -6.22
CA PHE A 123 -0.47 9.62 -6.44
C PHE A 123 -0.71 8.18 -5.96
N PRO A 124 -1.23 7.32 -6.84
CA PRO A 124 -1.41 5.91 -6.52
C PRO A 124 -0.15 5.25 -5.96
N ASN A 125 -0.32 4.30 -5.04
CA ASN A 125 0.77 3.58 -4.39
C ASN A 125 1.46 2.56 -5.33
N LYS A 126 1.62 2.93 -6.61
CA LYS A 126 2.34 2.15 -7.61
C LYS A 126 3.83 2.21 -7.34
N PRO A 127 4.52 1.07 -7.15
CA PRO A 127 5.96 1.04 -6.97
C PRO A 127 6.69 1.63 -8.18
N TYR A 128 7.76 2.36 -7.91
CA TYR A 128 8.65 2.87 -8.95
C TYR A 128 9.62 1.75 -9.37
N ASN A 129 9.80 1.57 -10.69
CA ASN A 129 10.67 0.55 -11.28
C ASN A 129 10.43 -0.88 -10.76
N GLN A 130 9.14 -1.25 -10.59
CA GLN A 130 8.79 -2.62 -10.27
C GLN A 130 9.17 -3.56 -11.42
N ILE A 131 9.73 -4.73 -11.09
CA ILE A 131 9.83 -5.85 -12.02
C ILE A 131 8.42 -6.30 -12.45
N THR A 132 8.25 -6.64 -13.73
CA THR A 132 6.95 -7.02 -14.30
C THR A 132 6.97 -8.38 -15.00
N ASP A 133 8.14 -9.00 -15.11
CA ASP A 133 8.32 -10.30 -15.74
C ASP A 133 7.83 -11.41 -14.81
N ARG A 134 6.95 -12.26 -15.33
CA ARG A 134 6.47 -13.46 -14.63
C ARG A 134 7.63 -14.44 -14.42
N CYS A 135 7.57 -15.18 -13.32
CA CYS A 135 8.58 -16.16 -12.94
C CYS A 135 9.99 -15.56 -12.92
N HIS A 136 10.11 -14.34 -12.38
CA HIS A 136 11.37 -13.63 -12.29
C HIS A 136 12.40 -14.43 -11.48
N GLU A 137 13.63 -14.51 -11.98
CA GLU A 137 14.69 -15.26 -11.31
C GLU A 137 15.05 -14.65 -9.95
N PRO A 138 14.96 -15.42 -8.85
CA PRO A 138 15.22 -14.90 -7.52
C PRO A 138 16.70 -14.59 -7.31
N SER A 139 16.99 -13.41 -6.72
CA SER A 139 18.35 -12.88 -6.58
C SER A 139 18.99 -13.18 -5.22
N ILE A 140 18.21 -13.45 -4.18
CA ILE A 140 18.69 -13.71 -2.82
C ILE A 140 18.37 -15.15 -2.37
N PRO A 141 19.15 -15.74 -1.45
CA PRO A 141 18.95 -17.12 -0.99
C PRO A 141 17.55 -17.38 -0.44
N GLU A 142 17.00 -16.41 0.29
CA GLU A 142 15.68 -16.53 0.92
C GLU A 142 14.56 -16.68 -0.12
N THR A 143 14.59 -15.87 -1.17
CA THR A 143 13.60 -15.95 -2.25
C THR A 143 13.80 -17.18 -3.12
N LYS A 144 15.07 -17.61 -3.37
CA LYS A 144 15.39 -18.86 -4.07
C LYS A 144 14.76 -20.06 -3.37
N ALA A 145 14.95 -20.17 -2.05
CA ALA A 145 14.40 -21.26 -1.26
C ALA A 145 12.87 -21.34 -1.30
N VAL A 146 12.18 -20.18 -1.40
CA VAL A 146 10.73 -20.14 -1.53
C VAL A 146 10.30 -20.54 -2.93
N VAL A 147 10.91 -19.95 -3.95
CA VAL A 147 10.59 -20.20 -5.36
C VAL A 147 10.75 -21.68 -5.71
N GLU A 148 11.79 -22.35 -5.22
CA GLU A 148 11.96 -23.81 -5.44
C GLU A 148 10.77 -24.64 -4.91
N ARG A 149 10.07 -24.18 -3.89
CA ARG A 149 8.88 -24.88 -3.34
C ARG A 149 7.60 -24.59 -4.11
N ILE A 150 7.53 -23.47 -4.86
CA ILE A 150 6.27 -22.97 -5.45
C ILE A 150 6.30 -22.88 -6.98
N LYS A 151 7.44 -22.93 -7.66
CA LYS A 151 7.59 -22.67 -9.10
C LYS A 151 6.70 -23.53 -10.00
N ASP A 152 6.41 -24.76 -9.59
CA ASP A 152 5.59 -25.71 -10.35
C ASP A 152 4.17 -25.83 -9.79
N LYS A 153 3.75 -24.88 -8.93
CA LYS A 153 2.47 -24.93 -8.24
C LYS A 153 1.54 -23.82 -8.72
N LYS A 154 0.23 -24.06 -8.61
CA LYS A 154 -0.79 -23.06 -8.86
C LYS A 154 -1.03 -22.24 -7.58
N VAL A 155 -0.35 -21.12 -7.45
CA VAL A 155 -0.25 -20.36 -6.20
C VAL A 155 -1.35 -19.31 -6.07
N VAL A 156 -2.12 -19.38 -4.99
CA VAL A 156 -2.99 -18.30 -4.50
C VAL A 156 -2.23 -17.57 -3.39
N LEU A 157 -1.87 -16.31 -3.63
CA LEU A 157 -0.97 -15.54 -2.78
C LEU A 157 -1.68 -14.50 -1.92
N TYR A 158 -1.49 -14.58 -0.61
CA TYR A 158 -1.71 -13.46 0.30
C TYR A 158 -0.34 -12.88 0.74
N GLN A 159 -0.11 -11.58 0.52
CA GLN A 159 1.10 -10.91 1.00
C GLN A 159 0.76 -9.72 1.91
N GLY A 160 1.56 -9.56 2.98
CA GLY A 160 1.42 -8.51 3.98
C GLY A 160 1.23 -9.07 5.38
N ILE A 161 0.98 -8.21 6.37
CA ILE A 161 0.74 -8.65 7.75
C ILE A 161 -0.53 -9.51 7.79
N LEU A 162 -0.43 -10.70 8.38
CA LEU A 162 -1.56 -11.61 8.55
C LEU A 162 -2.44 -11.11 9.70
N GLN A 163 -3.35 -10.19 9.39
CA GLN A 163 -4.29 -9.60 10.35
C GLN A 163 -5.77 -9.85 10.00
N ASN A 164 -6.03 -10.37 8.81
CA ASN A 164 -7.38 -10.68 8.30
C ASN A 164 -7.59 -12.20 8.35
N THR A 165 -7.41 -12.80 9.54
CA THR A 165 -7.43 -14.25 9.68
C THR A 165 -8.74 -14.87 9.23
N ASP A 166 -9.88 -14.29 9.62
CA ASP A 166 -11.20 -14.85 9.31
C ASP A 166 -11.46 -14.85 7.79
N GLU A 167 -11.04 -13.80 7.10
CA GLU A 167 -11.17 -13.67 5.64
C GLU A 167 -10.27 -14.70 4.92
N ILE A 168 -9.06 -14.94 5.42
CA ILE A 168 -8.14 -15.94 4.85
C ILE A 168 -8.64 -17.37 5.16
N LEU A 169 -9.30 -17.61 6.29
CA LEU A 169 -9.95 -18.90 6.60
C LEU A 169 -11.05 -19.22 5.58
N GLU A 170 -11.81 -18.24 5.09
CA GLU A 170 -12.78 -18.46 4.03
C GLU A 170 -12.10 -18.86 2.69
N VAL A 171 -10.93 -18.34 2.38
CA VAL A 171 -10.12 -18.81 1.23
C VAL A 171 -9.66 -20.24 1.44
N ALA A 172 -9.17 -20.60 2.62
CA ALA A 172 -8.74 -21.96 2.93
C ALA A 172 -9.90 -22.97 2.77
N LYS A 173 -11.10 -22.63 3.26
CA LYS A 173 -12.33 -23.45 3.07
C LYS A 173 -12.70 -23.60 1.60
N ALA A 174 -12.61 -22.51 0.83
CA ALA A 174 -12.88 -22.52 -0.60
C ALA A 174 -11.92 -23.47 -1.34
N LEU A 175 -10.61 -23.32 -1.11
CA LEU A 175 -9.60 -24.15 -1.73
C LEU A 175 -9.71 -25.64 -1.33
N GLN A 176 -10.04 -25.92 -0.07
CA GLN A 176 -10.30 -27.27 0.41
C GLN A 176 -11.50 -27.90 -0.32
N THR A 177 -12.57 -27.13 -0.52
CA THR A 177 -13.79 -27.59 -1.20
C THR A 177 -13.54 -27.84 -2.68
N MET A 178 -12.73 -27.00 -3.33
CA MET A 178 -12.43 -27.12 -4.77
C MET A 178 -11.57 -28.33 -5.11
N ASP A 179 -10.69 -28.73 -4.19
CA ASP A 179 -9.70 -29.83 -4.39
C ASP A 179 -8.93 -29.75 -5.72
N ALA A 180 -8.66 -28.53 -6.17
CA ALA A 180 -8.11 -28.24 -7.49
C ALA A 180 -6.57 -28.07 -7.48
N GLY A 181 -5.88 -28.56 -6.46
CA GLY A 181 -4.41 -28.59 -6.37
C GLY A 181 -3.75 -27.23 -6.18
N TYR A 182 -4.48 -26.19 -5.72
CA TYR A 182 -3.89 -24.89 -5.42
C TYR A 182 -2.96 -24.97 -4.21
N THR A 183 -1.93 -24.13 -4.20
CA THR A 183 -1.12 -23.87 -3.01
C THR A 183 -1.47 -22.48 -2.48
N LEU A 184 -1.92 -22.38 -1.24
CA LEU A 184 -2.11 -21.11 -0.55
C LEU A 184 -0.78 -20.63 0.01
N LEU A 185 -0.20 -19.60 -0.58
CA LEU A 185 1.02 -18.97 -0.10
C LEU A 185 0.69 -17.77 0.78
N LEU A 186 1.10 -17.83 2.04
CA LEU A 186 0.99 -16.75 3.01
C LEU A 186 2.38 -16.12 3.20
N MET A 187 2.56 -14.88 2.74
CA MET A 187 3.83 -14.17 2.83
C MET A 187 3.68 -12.91 3.70
N GLY A 188 4.30 -12.91 4.87
CA GLY A 188 4.31 -11.77 5.77
C GLY A 188 4.33 -12.15 7.25
N ILE A 189 4.32 -11.14 8.11
CA ILE A 189 4.40 -11.35 9.57
C ILE A 189 3.07 -11.89 10.10
N ASP A 190 3.11 -13.04 10.74
CA ASP A 190 1.96 -13.64 11.44
C ASP A 190 1.95 -13.21 12.91
N LYS A 191 1.26 -12.10 13.21
CA LYS A 191 1.14 -11.56 14.57
C LYS A 191 0.15 -12.32 15.45
N TYR A 192 -0.76 -13.10 14.86
CA TYR A 192 -1.92 -13.69 15.52
C TYR A 192 -1.90 -15.21 15.52
N HIS A 193 -0.77 -15.81 15.14
CA HIS A 193 -0.64 -17.27 14.98
C HIS A 193 -1.76 -17.86 14.09
N SER A 194 -2.02 -17.18 12.98
CA SER A 194 -3.10 -17.51 12.05
C SER A 194 -2.75 -18.68 11.15
N VAL A 195 -1.46 -18.87 10.87
CA VAL A 195 -0.97 -19.91 9.93
C VAL A 195 -1.42 -21.30 10.34
N ASP A 196 -1.30 -21.64 11.64
CA ASP A 196 -1.69 -22.97 12.14
C ASP A 196 -3.19 -23.22 12.01
N LYS A 197 -4.01 -22.18 12.25
CA LYS A 197 -5.47 -22.25 12.09
C LYS A 197 -5.84 -22.47 10.60
N ILE A 198 -5.14 -21.80 9.71
CA ILE A 198 -5.36 -21.92 8.25
C ILE A 198 -4.95 -23.32 7.78
N LYS A 199 -3.79 -23.82 8.22
CA LYS A 199 -3.30 -25.18 7.92
C LYS A 199 -4.20 -26.28 8.44
N ALA A 200 -4.90 -26.07 9.56
CA ALA A 200 -5.86 -27.01 10.09
C ALA A 200 -7.10 -27.20 9.17
N ILE A 201 -7.42 -26.19 8.33
CA ILE A 201 -8.51 -26.27 7.35
C ILE A 201 -8.00 -26.75 5.99
N TYR A 202 -6.88 -26.20 5.52
CA TYR A 202 -6.31 -26.53 4.23
C TYR A 202 -4.83 -26.88 4.40
N SER A 203 -4.47 -28.11 4.06
CA SER A 203 -3.11 -28.63 4.31
C SER A 203 -2.06 -28.09 3.33
N ASN A 204 -2.45 -27.76 2.09
CA ASN A 204 -1.52 -27.27 1.06
C ASN A 204 -1.24 -25.77 1.21
N VAL A 205 -0.68 -25.41 2.37
CA VAL A 205 -0.31 -24.04 2.73
C VAL A 205 1.21 -23.92 2.86
N GLU A 206 1.79 -23.01 2.11
CA GLU A 206 3.16 -22.54 2.28
C GLU A 206 3.15 -21.24 3.10
N TYR A 207 4.08 -21.12 4.05
CA TYR A 207 4.26 -19.89 4.81
C TYR A 207 5.68 -19.36 4.66
N VAL A 208 5.75 -18.06 4.45
CA VAL A 208 7.00 -17.31 4.39
C VAL A 208 6.84 -16.08 5.27
N SER A 209 7.77 -15.88 6.18
CA SER A 209 7.75 -14.68 7.02
C SER A 209 8.12 -13.43 6.21
N TYR A 210 8.54 -12.37 6.84
CA TYR A 210 8.84 -11.11 6.17
C TYR A 210 10.02 -11.22 5.19
N ILE A 211 9.75 -10.88 3.93
CA ILE A 211 10.76 -10.65 2.89
C ILE A 211 10.81 -9.14 2.61
N PRO A 212 11.97 -8.48 2.72
CA PRO A 212 12.06 -7.03 2.50
C PRO A 212 11.81 -6.65 1.04
N ALA A 213 11.20 -5.46 0.84
CA ALA A 213 11.06 -4.89 -0.50
C ALA A 213 12.46 -4.53 -1.08
N PRO A 214 12.69 -4.70 -2.39
CA PRO A 214 11.74 -5.18 -3.40
C PRO A 214 11.74 -6.70 -3.60
N TYR A 215 12.54 -7.46 -2.85
CA TYR A 215 12.77 -8.91 -3.07
C TYR A 215 11.51 -9.77 -2.95
N HIS A 216 10.50 -9.35 -2.17
CA HIS A 216 9.22 -10.05 -2.10
C HIS A 216 8.54 -10.16 -3.47
N LEU A 217 8.80 -9.23 -4.39
CA LEU A 217 8.24 -9.25 -5.74
C LEU A 217 8.77 -10.42 -6.58
N GLU A 218 9.97 -10.93 -6.29
CA GLU A 218 10.51 -12.12 -6.93
C GLU A 218 9.60 -13.33 -6.67
N ILE A 219 9.11 -13.48 -5.42
CA ILE A 219 8.16 -14.53 -5.06
C ILE A 219 6.77 -14.23 -5.65
N THR A 220 6.32 -12.98 -5.57
CA THR A 220 5.02 -12.54 -6.11
C THR A 220 4.90 -12.86 -7.59
N SER A 221 5.99 -12.78 -8.37
CA SER A 221 5.99 -13.07 -9.80
C SER A 221 5.53 -14.50 -10.17
N TYR A 222 5.56 -15.44 -9.22
CA TYR A 222 5.11 -16.82 -9.38
C TYR A 222 3.64 -17.05 -8.98
N ALA A 223 2.97 -16.04 -8.41
CA ALA A 223 1.58 -16.20 -8.00
C ALA A 223 0.65 -16.33 -9.21
N HIS A 224 -0.33 -17.21 -9.10
CA HIS A 224 -1.38 -17.39 -10.10
C HIS A 224 -2.54 -16.44 -9.86
N ILE A 225 -3.01 -16.33 -8.61
CA ILE A 225 -4.06 -15.39 -8.18
C ILE A 225 -3.56 -14.65 -6.93
N GLY A 226 -3.78 -13.34 -6.87
CA GLY A 226 -3.47 -12.50 -5.71
C GLY A 226 -4.69 -12.25 -4.82
N ILE A 227 -4.51 -12.19 -3.50
CA ILE A 227 -5.56 -11.88 -2.53
C ILE A 227 -5.40 -10.43 -2.04
N VAL A 228 -6.47 -9.65 -2.14
CA VAL A 228 -6.53 -8.26 -1.66
C VAL A 228 -7.76 -8.07 -0.80
N PHE A 229 -7.65 -8.34 0.49
CA PHE A 229 -8.74 -8.24 1.45
C PHE A 229 -8.50 -7.16 2.49
N TYR A 230 -9.53 -6.36 2.77
CA TYR A 230 -9.57 -5.35 3.81
C TYR A 230 -10.88 -5.42 4.57
N ARG A 231 -10.86 -5.17 5.88
CA ARG A 231 -12.08 -5.09 6.69
C ARG A 231 -12.89 -3.85 6.32
N ASN A 232 -14.21 -3.97 6.46
CA ASN A 232 -15.15 -2.87 6.21
C ASN A 232 -15.53 -2.18 7.53
N ASP A 233 -14.53 -1.73 8.31
CA ASP A 233 -14.71 -1.20 9.67
C ASP A 233 -14.20 0.25 9.86
N SER A 234 -13.66 0.87 8.80
CA SER A 234 -13.23 2.28 8.81
C SER A 234 -13.22 2.85 7.39
N LEU A 235 -13.35 4.17 7.24
CA LEU A 235 -13.26 4.82 5.92
C LEU A 235 -11.90 4.56 5.27
N ASN A 236 -10.83 4.55 6.08
CA ASN A 236 -9.49 4.27 5.59
C ASN A 236 -9.37 2.88 4.94
N LYS A 237 -10.06 1.87 5.46
CA LYS A 237 -10.07 0.52 4.88
C LYS A 237 -11.05 0.39 3.72
N VAL A 238 -12.25 0.98 3.84
CA VAL A 238 -13.28 0.96 2.77
C VAL A 238 -12.79 1.64 1.49
N PHE A 239 -12.05 2.75 1.63
CA PHE A 239 -11.42 3.47 0.51
C PHE A 239 -9.91 3.20 0.46
N CYS A 240 -9.52 1.94 0.62
CA CYS A 240 -8.11 1.55 0.60
C CYS A 240 -7.47 1.76 -0.78
N ALA A 241 -6.17 2.02 -0.77
CA ALA A 241 -5.34 2.13 -1.96
C ALA A 241 -4.04 1.33 -1.77
N PRO A 242 -4.12 0.00 -1.64
CA PRO A 242 -2.98 -0.82 -1.26
C PRO A 242 -1.94 -0.96 -2.36
N ASN A 243 -0.66 -1.07 -1.99
CA ASN A 243 0.43 -1.38 -2.92
C ASN A 243 0.17 -2.67 -3.70
N LYS A 244 -0.45 -3.67 -3.06
CA LYS A 244 -0.70 -5.00 -3.62
C LYS A 244 -1.43 -4.99 -4.96
N ILE A 245 -2.41 -4.06 -5.15
CA ILE A 245 -3.13 -3.99 -6.43
C ILE A 245 -2.21 -3.63 -7.59
N TYR A 246 -1.18 -2.81 -7.33
CA TYR A 246 -0.16 -2.46 -8.32
C TYR A 246 0.90 -3.56 -8.43
N GLU A 247 1.34 -4.13 -7.31
CA GLU A 247 2.31 -5.21 -7.28
C GLU A 247 1.81 -6.42 -8.07
N TYR A 248 0.58 -6.87 -7.84
CA TYR A 248 -0.03 -7.97 -8.61
C TYR A 248 -0.28 -7.59 -10.06
N SER A 249 -0.85 -6.42 -10.32
CA SER A 249 -1.19 -6.02 -11.68
C SER A 249 0.03 -5.78 -12.55
N GLY A 250 1.18 -5.39 -11.99
CA GLY A 250 2.45 -5.30 -12.73
C GLY A 250 2.87 -6.63 -13.36
N PHE A 251 2.58 -7.74 -12.71
CA PHE A 251 2.81 -9.09 -13.24
C PHE A 251 1.63 -9.64 -14.05
N GLY A 252 0.52 -8.90 -14.16
CA GLY A 252 -0.70 -9.44 -14.77
C GLY A 252 -1.32 -10.55 -13.95
N ILE A 253 -1.27 -10.49 -12.61
CA ILE A 253 -1.89 -11.45 -11.72
C ILE A 253 -3.34 -11.03 -11.45
N PRO A 254 -4.35 -11.85 -11.82
CA PRO A 254 -5.73 -11.64 -11.43
C PRO A 254 -5.91 -11.63 -9.91
N MET A 255 -6.91 -10.92 -9.41
CA MET A 255 -7.08 -10.74 -7.98
C MET A 255 -8.43 -11.19 -7.46
N LEU A 256 -8.43 -11.76 -6.25
CA LEU A 256 -9.61 -11.90 -5.41
C LEU A 256 -9.66 -10.68 -4.48
N ALA A 257 -10.76 -9.95 -4.49
CA ALA A 257 -10.93 -8.74 -3.70
C ALA A 257 -12.28 -8.76 -2.97
N ASN A 258 -12.37 -8.11 -1.82
CA ASN A 258 -13.68 -7.92 -1.22
C ASN A 258 -14.42 -6.72 -1.85
N ASP A 259 -15.77 -6.77 -1.85
CA ASP A 259 -16.63 -5.74 -2.45
C ASP A 259 -16.67 -4.48 -1.56
N ILE A 260 -15.60 -3.71 -1.63
CA ILE A 260 -15.47 -2.39 -1.00
C ILE A 260 -15.10 -1.33 -2.05
N PRO A 261 -15.54 -0.07 -1.88
CA PRO A 261 -15.32 0.98 -2.88
C PRO A 261 -13.87 1.13 -3.36
N GLY A 262 -12.89 1.08 -2.45
CA GLY A 262 -11.47 1.25 -2.81
C GLY A 262 -10.95 0.18 -3.77
N LEU A 263 -11.42 -1.06 -3.68
CA LEU A 263 -11.04 -2.16 -4.57
C LEU A 263 -11.94 -2.22 -5.80
N LYS A 264 -13.25 -2.04 -5.62
CA LYS A 264 -14.21 -2.04 -6.72
C LYS A 264 -13.95 -0.95 -7.74
N ASN A 265 -13.71 0.29 -7.26
CA ASN A 265 -13.49 1.46 -8.12
C ASN A 265 -12.10 1.48 -8.77
N THR A 266 -11.21 0.60 -8.38
CA THR A 266 -9.86 0.44 -8.95
C THR A 266 -9.76 -0.84 -9.78
N VAL A 267 -9.25 -1.90 -9.20
CA VAL A 267 -9.02 -3.18 -9.90
C VAL A 267 -10.29 -3.90 -10.33
N GLY A 268 -11.42 -3.69 -9.61
CA GLY A 268 -12.72 -4.21 -10.01
C GLY A 268 -13.21 -3.59 -11.32
N ASN A 269 -13.29 -2.25 -11.40
CA ASN A 269 -13.70 -1.53 -12.61
C ASN A 269 -12.72 -1.74 -13.78
N ALA A 270 -11.45 -2.01 -13.49
CA ALA A 270 -10.47 -2.37 -14.50
C ALA A 270 -10.67 -3.80 -15.06
N GLY A 271 -11.52 -4.63 -14.45
CA GLY A 271 -11.69 -6.04 -14.80
C GLY A 271 -10.45 -6.90 -14.46
N ALA A 272 -9.64 -6.45 -13.49
CA ALA A 272 -8.43 -7.14 -13.05
C ALA A 272 -8.67 -7.98 -11.78
N ALA A 273 -9.85 -7.83 -11.15
CA ALA A 273 -10.22 -8.51 -9.91
C ALA A 273 -11.69 -8.92 -9.91
N GLU A 274 -12.00 -10.04 -9.26
CA GLU A 274 -13.34 -10.36 -8.80
C GLU A 274 -13.56 -9.79 -7.41
N CYS A 275 -14.51 -8.86 -7.31
CA CYS A 275 -14.93 -8.22 -6.07
C CYS A 275 -16.17 -8.90 -5.52
N MET A 276 -16.09 -9.50 -4.31
CA MET A 276 -17.19 -10.27 -3.75
C MET A 276 -17.28 -10.11 -2.22
N GLU A 277 -18.42 -10.52 -1.67
CA GLU A 277 -18.53 -10.79 -0.23
C GLU A 277 -17.63 -11.98 0.15
N LEU A 278 -16.84 -11.85 1.20
CA LEU A 278 -15.85 -12.86 1.60
C LEU A 278 -16.50 -14.06 2.29
N LYS A 279 -17.09 -14.94 1.48
CA LYS A 279 -17.63 -16.23 1.88
C LYS A 279 -17.05 -17.31 0.95
N SER A 280 -16.78 -18.49 1.47
CA SER A 280 -16.12 -19.57 0.72
C SER A 280 -16.79 -19.88 -0.61
N ASN A 281 -18.13 -19.93 -0.68
CA ASN A 281 -18.87 -20.18 -1.92
C ASN A 281 -18.65 -19.08 -2.97
N ASN A 282 -18.64 -17.80 -2.55
CA ASN A 282 -18.40 -16.68 -3.45
C ASN A 282 -16.94 -16.70 -3.96
N ILE A 283 -16.00 -17.07 -3.09
CA ILE A 283 -14.59 -17.22 -3.44
C ILE A 283 -14.40 -18.34 -4.47
N ILE A 284 -15.10 -19.47 -4.32
CA ILE A 284 -15.10 -20.57 -5.29
C ILE A 284 -15.57 -20.07 -6.67
N HIS A 285 -16.71 -19.37 -6.72
CA HIS A 285 -17.22 -18.80 -7.97
C HIS A 285 -16.27 -17.78 -8.59
N ALA A 286 -15.66 -16.93 -7.76
CA ALA A 286 -14.69 -15.95 -8.23
C ALA A 286 -13.43 -16.60 -8.82
N ILE A 287 -12.91 -17.65 -8.19
CA ILE A 287 -11.77 -18.42 -8.72
C ILE A 287 -12.17 -19.09 -10.03
N GLN A 288 -13.33 -19.74 -10.09
CA GLN A 288 -13.81 -20.40 -11.32
C GLN A 288 -13.96 -19.42 -12.48
N LYS A 289 -14.48 -18.22 -12.22
CA LYS A 289 -14.63 -17.17 -13.21
C LYS A 289 -13.26 -16.64 -13.70
N ILE A 290 -12.35 -16.37 -12.77
CA ILE A 290 -10.97 -15.99 -13.13
C ILE A 290 -10.31 -17.07 -13.98
N GLU A 291 -10.46 -18.34 -13.63
CA GLU A 291 -9.87 -19.45 -14.41
C GLU A 291 -10.45 -19.55 -15.81
N ALA A 292 -11.76 -19.37 -15.96
CA ALA A 292 -12.42 -19.41 -17.27
C ALA A 292 -11.97 -18.28 -18.22
N GLU A 293 -11.57 -17.14 -17.67
CA GLU A 293 -11.22 -15.94 -18.42
C GLU A 293 -9.83 -15.39 -18.02
N TYR A 294 -8.90 -16.26 -17.62
CA TYR A 294 -7.62 -15.87 -17.00
C TYR A 294 -6.83 -14.85 -17.81
N ASP A 295 -6.70 -15.07 -19.11
CA ASP A 295 -5.95 -14.16 -19.98
C ASP A 295 -6.56 -12.76 -20.03
N THR A 296 -7.90 -12.66 -20.00
CA THR A 296 -8.64 -11.40 -19.96
C THR A 296 -8.33 -10.64 -18.68
N TYR A 297 -8.43 -11.30 -17.50
CA TYR A 297 -8.08 -10.69 -16.22
C TYR A 297 -6.61 -10.26 -16.16
N SER A 298 -5.73 -11.12 -16.65
CA SER A 298 -4.28 -10.86 -16.69
C SER A 298 -3.95 -9.64 -17.55
N GLU A 299 -4.54 -9.54 -18.74
CA GLU A 299 -4.34 -8.41 -19.64
C GLU A 299 -4.90 -7.10 -19.04
N ASN A 300 -6.09 -7.16 -18.43
CA ASN A 300 -6.71 -6.05 -17.75
C ASN A 300 -5.85 -5.56 -16.57
N ALA A 301 -5.27 -6.47 -15.80
CA ALA A 301 -4.33 -6.13 -14.73
C ALA A 301 -3.11 -5.38 -15.28
N LYS A 302 -2.49 -5.86 -16.36
CA LYS A 302 -1.38 -5.17 -17.02
C LYS A 302 -1.76 -3.78 -17.54
N LYS A 303 -2.95 -3.65 -18.13
CA LYS A 303 -3.49 -2.36 -18.61
C LYS A 303 -3.70 -1.38 -17.45
N PHE A 304 -4.26 -1.86 -16.32
CA PHE A 304 -4.43 -1.05 -15.10
C PHE A 304 -3.08 -0.54 -14.59
N PHE A 305 -2.08 -1.41 -14.51
CA PHE A 305 -0.73 -1.02 -14.08
C PHE A 305 -0.10 -0.01 -15.03
N ALA A 306 -0.14 -0.26 -16.34
CA ALA A 306 0.45 0.62 -17.35
C ALA A 306 -0.25 1.97 -17.41
N GLY A 307 -1.57 2.02 -17.23
CA GLY A 307 -2.37 3.24 -17.22
C GLY A 307 -2.15 4.15 -16.00
N THR A 308 -1.51 3.64 -14.95
CA THR A 308 -1.20 4.43 -13.74
C THR A 308 0.13 5.15 -13.92
N ASP A 309 0.07 6.49 -14.11
CA ASP A 309 1.24 7.34 -14.40
C ASP A 309 1.43 8.43 -13.34
N ASN A 310 2.21 8.09 -12.31
CA ASN A 310 2.60 9.01 -11.24
C ASN A 310 3.49 10.16 -11.76
N LEU A 311 4.29 9.92 -12.79
CA LEU A 311 5.19 10.93 -13.34
C LEU A 311 4.41 12.07 -14.05
N LYS A 312 3.33 11.72 -14.75
CA LYS A 312 2.42 12.71 -15.35
C LYS A 312 1.78 13.58 -14.29
N THR A 313 1.30 12.98 -13.19
CA THR A 313 0.73 13.71 -12.04
C THR A 313 1.78 14.60 -11.38
N MET A 314 3.01 14.11 -11.22
CA MET A 314 4.13 14.89 -10.64
C MET A 314 4.43 16.12 -11.52
N LYS A 315 4.55 15.95 -12.83
CA LYS A 315 4.79 17.08 -13.77
C LYS A 315 3.68 18.13 -13.66
N LYS A 316 2.42 17.71 -13.57
CA LYS A 316 1.28 18.62 -13.40
C LYS A 316 1.36 19.38 -12.08
N LEU A 317 1.64 18.69 -10.98
CA LEU A 317 1.80 19.29 -9.66
C LEU A 317 2.95 20.31 -9.66
N MET A 318 4.14 19.90 -10.10
CA MET A 318 5.32 20.77 -10.14
C MET A 318 5.07 22.02 -11.00
N GLY A 319 4.48 21.90 -12.18
CA GLY A 319 4.14 23.02 -13.03
C GLY A 319 3.18 24.04 -12.38
N LYS A 320 2.43 23.64 -11.33
CA LYS A 320 1.58 24.55 -10.55
C LYS A 320 2.33 25.24 -9.42
N ILE A 321 3.13 24.50 -8.66
CA ILE A 321 3.75 25.00 -7.43
C ILE A 321 5.05 25.78 -7.65
N THR A 322 5.67 25.66 -8.84
CA THR A 322 6.88 26.41 -9.23
C THR A 322 6.56 27.73 -9.95
N LYS A 323 5.29 28.01 -10.22
CA LYS A 323 4.82 29.33 -10.67
C LYS A 323 4.56 30.24 -9.47
#